data_6b863c8d685471e1ad23eecadf493110
#
_entry.id   6b863c8d685471e1ad23eecadf493110
#
_cell.length_a   1.000
_cell.length_b   1.000
_cell.length_c   1.000
_cell.angle_alpha   90.00
_cell.angle_beta   90.00
_cell.angle_gamma   90.00
#
_symmetry.space_group_name_H-M   'P 1'
#
loop_
_entity.id
_entity.type
_entity.pdbx_description
1 polymer ?
#
loop_
_entity_poly.entity_id
_entity_poly.type
_entity_poly.pdbx_seq_one_letter_code
_entity_poly.pdbx_strand_id
1 'polypeptide(L)'
;RDPVLYPNPADYVVSLKSPIYDVTKISMISARIHNSQYLINERNNTFTLNSGGSDYEITIPNGNYNGVDLASNVVANSSSKIQSSSFDKDTNAITFTANNPFTLKFYTGTNGYSNTLVTGKTTPHDILGLTASDVDSTQTSPYTLETGSVNLQGADGIIVKLSSGSDEFNKTIFSDIPFYTGRILMCGDVINYSGVDDAVEHNFDSGAQKTISSLRVQFYYSSNNRLIPYNFRNANHILKLA
;
A
#
# COMPACT_ATOMS: atom_id res chain seq x y z
N ARG A 1 -18.80 12.10 -6.00
CA ARG A 1 -18.98 10.71 -6.44
C ARG A 1 -20.39 10.24 -6.13
N ASP A 2 -21.04 9.57 -7.05
CA ASP A 2 -22.26 8.83 -6.79
C ASP A 2 -21.89 7.46 -6.21
N PRO A 3 -22.24 7.14 -4.94
CA PRO A 3 -21.83 5.88 -4.32
C PRO A 3 -22.56 4.66 -4.88
N VAL A 4 -23.66 4.84 -5.60
CA VAL A 4 -24.40 3.77 -6.26
C VAL A 4 -23.75 3.41 -7.59
N LEU A 5 -23.40 4.40 -8.40
CA LEU A 5 -22.74 4.21 -9.71
C LEU A 5 -21.25 3.87 -9.57
N TYR A 6 -20.60 4.41 -8.54
CA TYR A 6 -19.15 4.26 -8.30
C TYR A 6 -18.90 3.85 -6.85
N PRO A 7 -19.22 2.60 -6.47
CA PRO A 7 -19.12 2.13 -5.07
C PRO A 7 -17.68 2.12 -4.56
N ASN A 8 -16.70 1.79 -5.43
CA ASN A 8 -15.29 1.75 -5.06
C ASN A 8 -14.55 3.00 -5.55
N PRO A 9 -14.09 3.88 -4.63
CA PRO A 9 -13.34 5.08 -5.03
C PRO A 9 -11.93 4.79 -5.57
N ALA A 10 -11.39 3.59 -5.32
CA ALA A 10 -10.06 3.20 -5.80
C ALA A 10 -10.11 2.45 -7.14
N ASP A 11 -11.28 2.08 -7.63
CA ASP A 11 -11.43 1.37 -8.91
C ASP A 11 -12.82 1.64 -9.48
N TYR A 12 -12.89 2.42 -10.53
CA TYR A 12 -14.15 2.78 -11.17
C TYR A 12 -13.98 3.06 -12.66
N VAL A 13 -15.09 2.94 -13.41
CA VAL A 13 -15.15 3.24 -14.82
C VAL A 13 -16.06 4.45 -15.06
N VAL A 14 -15.52 5.43 -15.77
CA VAL A 14 -16.28 6.59 -16.23
C VAL A 14 -16.64 6.38 -17.70
N SER A 15 -17.93 6.29 -18.02
CA SER A 15 -18.41 6.26 -19.39
C SER A 15 -18.58 7.68 -19.91
N LEU A 16 -18.01 7.98 -21.06
CA LEU A 16 -18.14 9.28 -21.71
C LEU A 16 -19.50 9.38 -22.41
N LYS A 17 -20.13 10.54 -22.37
CA LYS A 17 -21.41 10.79 -23.08
C LYS A 17 -21.25 10.65 -24.59
N SER A 18 -20.07 11.02 -25.11
CA SER A 18 -19.68 10.84 -26.50
C SER A 18 -18.25 10.35 -26.55
N PRO A 19 -17.92 9.40 -27.43
CA PRO A 19 -16.54 8.97 -27.63
C PRO A 19 -15.66 10.16 -28.03
N ILE A 20 -14.40 10.14 -27.58
CA ILE A 20 -13.35 11.05 -28.03
C ILE A 20 -12.53 10.28 -29.07
N TYR A 21 -12.42 10.85 -30.25
CA TYR A 21 -11.70 10.26 -31.39
C TYR A 21 -10.31 10.84 -31.50
N ASP A 22 -9.44 10.13 -32.20
CA ASP A 22 -8.09 10.58 -32.58
C ASP A 22 -7.21 10.98 -31.38
N VAL A 23 -7.41 10.29 -30.26
CA VAL A 23 -6.62 10.54 -29.06
C VAL A 23 -5.19 10.07 -29.28
N THR A 24 -4.24 10.98 -29.14
CA THR A 24 -2.80 10.71 -29.26
C THR A 24 -2.10 10.69 -27.91
N LYS A 25 -2.71 11.30 -26.90
CA LYS A 25 -2.17 11.37 -25.53
C LYS A 25 -3.29 11.44 -24.53
N ILE A 26 -3.09 10.84 -23.36
CA ILE A 26 -3.91 11.08 -22.18
C ILE A 26 -2.99 11.53 -21.04
N SER A 27 -3.37 12.58 -20.33
CA SER A 27 -2.60 13.08 -19.19
C SER A 27 -3.48 13.53 -18.05
N MET A 28 -3.01 13.37 -16.82
CA MET A 28 -3.62 13.94 -15.64
C MET A 28 -3.05 15.34 -15.41
N ILE A 29 -3.87 16.36 -15.62
CA ILE A 29 -3.46 17.76 -15.45
C ILE A 29 -3.40 18.12 -13.97
N SER A 30 -4.37 17.67 -13.19
CA SER A 30 -4.41 17.90 -11.76
C SER A 30 -5.21 16.84 -11.03
N ALA A 31 -4.87 16.63 -9.76
CA ALA A 31 -5.66 15.83 -8.86
C ALA A 31 -5.68 16.45 -7.48
N ARG A 32 -6.81 16.30 -6.78
CA ARG A 32 -6.92 16.56 -5.35
C ARG A 32 -7.36 15.29 -4.65
N ILE A 33 -6.49 14.77 -3.80
CA ILE A 33 -6.65 13.49 -3.14
C ILE A 33 -6.43 13.68 -1.64
N HIS A 34 -7.34 13.18 -0.82
CA HIS A 34 -7.17 13.14 0.62
C HIS A 34 -6.33 11.93 1.03
N ASN A 35 -5.32 12.13 1.88
CA ASN A 35 -4.60 11.06 2.54
C ASN A 35 -5.48 10.47 3.64
N SER A 36 -6.41 9.62 3.22
CA SER A 36 -7.47 9.08 4.09
C SER A 36 -7.21 7.66 4.57
N GLN A 37 -6.21 6.97 3.98
CA GLN A 37 -5.90 5.59 4.33
C GLN A 37 -5.31 5.52 5.74
N TYR A 38 -5.78 4.57 6.54
CA TYR A 38 -5.11 4.25 7.80
C TYR A 38 -3.71 3.66 7.54
N LEU A 39 -2.79 3.97 8.43
CA LEU A 39 -1.46 3.38 8.46
C LEU A 39 -1.55 1.84 8.49
N ILE A 40 -2.31 1.32 9.44
CA ILE A 40 -2.70 -0.11 9.51
C ILE A 40 -4.15 -0.23 9.05
N ASN A 41 -4.40 -1.07 8.06
CA ASN A 41 -5.72 -1.28 7.47
C ASN A 41 -5.90 -2.77 7.09
N GLU A 42 -7.07 -3.16 6.63
CA GLU A 42 -7.43 -4.54 6.32
C GLU A 42 -6.56 -5.23 5.25
N ARG A 43 -5.67 -4.47 4.61
CA ARG A 43 -4.79 -5.00 3.57
C ARG A 43 -3.37 -5.26 4.03
N ASN A 44 -2.97 -4.66 5.17
CA ASN A 44 -1.61 -4.77 5.70
C ASN A 44 -1.55 -5.08 7.19
N ASN A 45 -2.66 -5.43 7.83
CA ASN A 45 -2.76 -5.58 9.28
C ASN A 45 -2.47 -6.99 9.80
N THR A 46 -2.23 -7.97 8.93
CA THR A 46 -2.13 -9.38 9.33
C THR A 46 -0.79 -9.98 8.93
N PHE A 47 -0.20 -10.73 9.85
CA PHE A 47 1.01 -11.53 9.63
C PHE A 47 1.03 -12.73 10.57
N THR A 48 1.98 -13.64 10.40
CA THR A 48 2.16 -14.82 11.25
C THR A 48 3.32 -14.62 12.22
N LEU A 49 3.10 -14.96 13.48
CA LEU A 49 4.12 -15.11 14.52
C LEU A 49 4.34 -16.60 14.78
N ASN A 50 5.56 -17.10 14.60
CA ASN A 50 5.94 -18.43 15.10
C ASN A 50 6.54 -18.31 16.50
N SER A 51 6.10 -19.15 17.44
CA SER A 51 6.71 -19.25 18.76
C SER A 51 6.54 -20.66 19.32
N GLY A 52 7.64 -21.26 19.78
CA GLY A 52 7.63 -22.62 20.29
C GLY A 52 7.24 -23.67 19.24
N GLY A 53 7.55 -23.43 17.96
CA GLY A 53 7.23 -24.32 16.84
C GLY A 53 5.77 -24.26 16.36
N SER A 54 4.97 -23.35 16.88
CA SER A 54 3.57 -23.15 16.49
C SER A 54 3.35 -21.77 15.87
N ASP A 55 2.54 -21.71 14.82
CA ASP A 55 2.18 -20.48 14.12
C ASP A 55 0.91 -19.86 14.71
N TYR A 56 0.94 -18.57 14.92
CA TYR A 56 -0.17 -17.75 15.41
C TYR A 56 -0.42 -16.61 14.42
N GLU A 57 -1.65 -16.47 13.98
CA GLU A 57 -2.03 -15.33 13.16
C GLU A 57 -2.23 -14.09 14.03
N ILE A 58 -1.52 -13.03 13.70
CA ILE A 58 -1.60 -11.74 14.38
C ILE A 58 -2.35 -10.76 13.50
N THR A 59 -3.38 -10.13 14.05
CA THR A 59 -4.11 -9.06 13.36
C THR A 59 -4.09 -7.81 14.21
N ILE A 60 -3.40 -6.77 13.72
CA ILE A 60 -3.37 -5.46 14.36
C ILE A 60 -4.66 -4.72 14.01
N PRO A 61 -5.38 -4.10 14.96
CA PRO A 61 -6.55 -3.28 14.66
C PRO A 61 -6.25 -2.17 13.66
N ASN A 62 -7.21 -1.83 12.80
CA ASN A 62 -7.05 -0.75 11.83
C ASN A 62 -6.94 0.60 12.55
N GLY A 63 -5.99 1.43 12.14
CA GLY A 63 -5.80 2.76 12.73
C GLY A 63 -4.51 3.46 12.32
N ASN A 64 -4.39 4.70 12.80
CA ASN A 64 -3.14 5.46 12.76
C ASN A 64 -2.49 5.36 14.14
N TYR A 65 -1.24 4.97 14.16
CA TYR A 65 -0.49 4.70 15.39
C TYR A 65 0.72 5.62 15.49
N ASN A 66 1.10 5.98 16.72
CA ASN A 66 2.46 6.35 17.03
C ASN A 66 3.28 5.09 17.36
N GLY A 67 4.60 5.22 17.52
CA GLY A 67 5.46 4.05 17.73
C GLY A 67 5.14 3.26 19.00
N VAL A 68 4.76 3.94 20.09
CA VAL A 68 4.39 3.29 21.37
C VAL A 68 3.10 2.50 21.24
N ASP A 69 2.08 3.10 20.61
CA ASP A 69 0.78 2.45 20.43
C ASP A 69 0.88 1.28 19.44
N LEU A 70 1.66 1.42 18.36
CA LEU A 70 1.91 0.34 17.43
C LEU A 70 2.56 -0.86 18.13
N ALA A 71 3.64 -0.61 18.87
CA ALA A 71 4.36 -1.63 19.64
C ALA A 71 3.44 -2.36 20.63
N SER A 72 2.64 -1.60 21.38
CA SER A 72 1.68 -2.13 22.37
C SER A 72 0.58 -2.98 21.72
N ASN A 73 0.08 -2.56 20.55
CA ASN A 73 -0.94 -3.30 19.81
C ASN A 73 -0.40 -4.63 19.23
N VAL A 74 0.84 -4.69 18.80
CA VAL A 74 1.48 -5.96 18.39
C VAL A 74 1.53 -6.92 19.59
N VAL A 75 1.98 -6.46 20.76
CA VAL A 75 2.02 -7.27 21.98
C VAL A 75 0.63 -7.76 22.38
N ALA A 76 -0.36 -6.87 22.44
CA ALA A 76 -1.71 -7.19 22.84
C ALA A 76 -2.36 -8.27 21.95
N ASN A 77 -2.03 -8.28 20.66
CA ASN A 77 -2.57 -9.24 19.70
C ASN A 77 -1.67 -10.46 19.46
N SER A 78 -0.54 -10.59 20.18
CA SER A 78 0.43 -11.68 20.00
C SER A 78 0.04 -13.00 20.68
N SER A 79 -1.19 -13.14 21.15
CA SER A 79 -1.64 -14.33 21.92
C SER A 79 -0.73 -14.63 23.13
N SER A 80 -0.24 -13.59 23.80
CA SER A 80 0.70 -13.66 24.93
C SER A 80 2.05 -14.33 24.60
N LYS A 81 2.45 -14.35 23.31
CA LYS A 81 3.74 -14.91 22.89
C LYS A 81 4.87 -13.87 22.95
N ILE A 82 4.53 -12.59 22.75
CA ILE A 82 5.40 -11.47 23.03
C ILE A 82 4.93 -10.86 24.36
N GLN A 83 5.84 -10.71 25.34
CA GLN A 83 5.50 -10.27 26.68
C GLN A 83 5.52 -8.77 26.83
N SER A 84 6.45 -8.10 26.15
CA SER A 84 6.59 -6.66 26.24
C SER A 84 7.19 -6.08 24.97
N SER A 85 7.03 -4.77 24.82
CA SER A 85 7.70 -3.99 23.79
C SER A 85 8.15 -2.65 24.35
N SER A 86 9.17 -2.07 23.74
CA SER A 86 9.58 -0.70 23.96
C SER A 86 9.76 0.00 22.62
N PHE A 87 9.43 1.27 22.58
CA PHE A 87 9.69 2.14 21.43
C PHE A 87 10.76 3.16 21.81
N ASP A 88 11.86 3.14 21.10
CA ASP A 88 12.92 4.13 21.23
C ASP A 88 12.69 5.25 20.20
N LYS A 89 12.39 6.46 20.70
CA LYS A 89 12.14 7.62 19.86
C LYS A 89 13.42 8.20 19.22
N ASP A 90 14.60 7.87 19.75
CA ASP A 90 15.86 8.41 19.24
C ASP A 90 16.34 7.61 18.02
N THR A 91 16.12 6.29 18.04
CA THR A 91 16.39 5.39 16.90
C THR A 91 15.16 5.15 16.03
N ASN A 92 13.98 5.53 16.53
CA ASN A 92 12.67 5.25 15.91
C ASN A 92 12.43 3.74 15.69
N ALA A 93 12.95 2.92 16.62
CA ALA A 93 12.86 1.46 16.56
C ALA A 93 11.97 0.88 17.66
N ILE A 94 11.40 -0.30 17.41
CA ILE A 94 10.64 -1.07 18.40
C ILE A 94 11.47 -2.30 18.78
N THR A 95 11.60 -2.56 20.09
CA THR A 95 12.14 -3.82 20.60
C THR A 95 11.00 -4.64 21.18
N PHE A 96 10.82 -5.86 20.68
CA PHE A 96 9.90 -6.86 21.21
C PHE A 96 10.69 -7.84 22.09
N THR A 97 10.10 -8.25 23.22
CA THR A 97 10.73 -9.21 24.16
C THR A 97 9.77 -10.34 24.46
N ALA A 98 10.28 -11.57 24.44
CA ALA A 98 9.54 -12.80 24.67
C ALA A 98 10.26 -13.75 25.63
N ASN A 99 9.51 -14.71 26.20
CA ASN A 99 10.05 -15.78 27.06
C ASN A 99 10.56 -16.99 26.26
N ASN A 100 10.19 -17.08 24.99
CA ASN A 100 10.62 -18.12 24.08
C ASN A 100 11.13 -17.52 22.77
N PRO A 101 11.97 -18.24 22.01
CA PRO A 101 12.35 -17.81 20.67
C PRO A 101 11.09 -17.62 19.81
N PHE A 102 11.12 -16.60 18.97
CA PHE A 102 10.02 -16.31 18.06
C PHE A 102 10.51 -15.76 16.72
N THR A 103 9.69 -15.94 15.71
CA THR A 103 9.93 -15.46 14.35
C THR A 103 8.70 -14.66 13.88
N LEU A 104 8.91 -13.47 13.36
CA LEU A 104 7.90 -12.73 12.63
C LEU A 104 7.97 -13.15 11.16
N LYS A 105 6.92 -13.82 10.67
CA LYS A 105 6.89 -14.40 9.33
C LYS A 105 6.22 -13.45 8.33
N PHE A 106 7.04 -12.66 7.64
CA PHE A 106 6.57 -11.76 6.58
C PHE A 106 6.76 -12.35 5.17
N TYR A 107 7.57 -13.39 5.04
CA TYR A 107 7.76 -14.12 3.80
C TYR A 107 6.90 -15.37 3.72
N THR A 108 6.98 -16.27 4.70
CA THR A 108 6.30 -17.59 4.68
C THR A 108 4.93 -17.60 5.38
N GLY A 109 4.58 -16.55 6.15
CA GLY A 109 3.34 -16.49 6.93
C GLY A 109 2.11 -16.01 6.14
N THR A 110 1.03 -15.74 6.87
CA THR A 110 -0.22 -15.18 6.34
C THR A 110 0.06 -13.85 5.64
N ASN A 111 -0.46 -13.68 4.43
CA ASN A 111 -0.17 -12.56 3.52
C ASN A 111 1.32 -12.43 3.13
N GLY A 112 2.14 -13.40 3.49
CA GLY A 112 3.59 -13.41 3.20
C GLY A 112 3.90 -13.47 1.70
N TYR A 113 5.09 -13.04 1.34
CA TYR A 113 5.48 -12.85 -0.07
C TYR A 113 5.75 -14.15 -0.82
N SER A 114 6.01 -15.27 -0.13
CA SER A 114 6.09 -16.58 -0.76
C SER A 114 4.73 -17.08 -1.30
N ASN A 115 3.63 -16.55 -0.78
CA ASN A 115 2.30 -16.93 -1.24
C ASN A 115 1.86 -16.09 -2.44
N THR A 116 2.05 -16.62 -3.64
CA THR A 116 1.70 -15.97 -4.90
C THR A 116 0.19 -15.84 -5.14
N LEU A 117 -0.64 -16.55 -4.37
CA LEU A 117 -2.10 -16.46 -4.45
C LEU A 117 -2.65 -15.24 -3.69
N VAL A 118 -1.86 -14.64 -2.81
CA VAL A 118 -2.25 -13.44 -2.09
C VAL A 118 -2.14 -12.24 -3.02
N THR A 119 -3.29 -11.66 -3.37
CA THR A 119 -3.38 -10.46 -4.20
C THR A 119 -4.01 -9.31 -3.42
N GLY A 120 -3.51 -8.09 -3.64
CA GLY A 120 -4.06 -6.88 -3.02
C GLY A 120 -3.93 -6.82 -1.50
N LYS A 121 -3.07 -7.64 -0.91
CA LYS A 121 -2.71 -7.64 0.50
C LYS A 121 -1.21 -7.73 0.68
N THR A 122 -0.74 -7.25 1.82
CA THR A 122 0.65 -7.29 2.28
C THR A 122 0.68 -7.53 3.79
N THR A 123 1.86 -7.61 4.36
CA THR A 123 2.10 -7.64 5.80
C THR A 123 2.53 -6.25 6.30
N PRO A 124 2.50 -5.95 7.60
CA PRO A 124 2.92 -4.65 8.13
C PRO A 124 4.44 -4.48 8.25
N HIS A 125 5.24 -5.28 7.55
CA HIS A 125 6.70 -5.32 7.68
C HIS A 125 7.37 -3.96 7.44
N ASP A 126 6.99 -3.25 6.37
CA ASP A 126 7.53 -1.93 6.02
C ASP A 126 7.15 -0.85 7.04
N ILE A 127 5.96 -0.95 7.65
CA ILE A 127 5.54 -0.06 8.74
C ILE A 127 6.36 -0.34 10.00
N LEU A 128 6.63 -1.62 10.29
CA LEU A 128 7.47 -2.03 11.41
C LEU A 128 8.99 -1.81 11.15
N GLY A 129 9.36 -1.25 10.01
CA GLY A 129 10.76 -1.02 9.66
C GLY A 129 11.54 -2.31 9.39
N LEU A 130 10.86 -3.36 8.94
CA LEU A 130 11.42 -4.66 8.63
C LEU A 130 11.34 -4.97 7.14
N THR A 131 12.11 -5.94 6.70
CA THR A 131 12.06 -6.44 5.32
C THR A 131 10.93 -7.47 5.15
N ALA A 132 10.53 -7.75 3.92
CA ALA A 132 9.54 -8.77 3.60
C ALA A 132 10.10 -10.21 3.73
N SER A 133 11.01 -10.44 4.66
CA SER A 133 11.58 -11.74 5.02
C SER A 133 11.10 -12.18 6.39
N ASP A 134 11.24 -13.46 6.70
CA ASP A 134 11.03 -13.94 8.05
C ASP A 134 12.19 -13.48 8.94
N VAL A 135 11.86 -12.93 10.12
CA VAL A 135 12.85 -12.30 11.02
C VAL A 135 12.79 -12.98 12.39
N ASP A 136 13.92 -13.53 12.80
CA ASP A 136 14.05 -14.26 14.05
C ASP A 136 14.44 -13.32 15.20
N SER A 137 13.95 -13.65 16.40
CA SER A 137 14.46 -13.08 17.66
C SER A 137 15.88 -13.57 17.93
N THR A 138 16.56 -12.96 18.93
CA THR A 138 17.78 -13.51 19.51
C THR A 138 17.57 -14.96 19.94
N GLN A 139 18.67 -15.76 19.94
CA GLN A 139 18.62 -17.17 20.30
C GLN A 139 18.91 -17.44 21.79
N THR A 140 19.09 -16.37 22.56
CA THR A 140 19.34 -16.45 24.01
C THR A 140 18.36 -15.57 24.77
N SER A 141 17.97 -15.99 25.96
CA SER A 141 17.08 -15.22 26.84
C SER A 141 17.78 -13.97 27.39
N PRO A 142 17.08 -12.83 27.42
CA PRO A 142 15.74 -12.60 26.93
C PRO A 142 15.71 -12.63 25.38
N TYR A 143 14.70 -13.30 24.84
CA TYR A 143 14.52 -13.37 23.38
C TYR A 143 13.96 -12.04 22.87
N THR A 144 14.80 -11.29 22.17
CA THR A 144 14.48 -9.96 21.69
C THR A 144 14.55 -9.87 20.17
N LEU A 145 13.73 -9.01 19.61
CA LEU A 145 13.78 -8.61 18.21
C LEU A 145 13.65 -7.09 18.15
N GLU A 146 14.68 -6.45 17.62
CA GLU A 146 14.67 -5.02 17.36
C GLU A 146 14.37 -4.78 15.89
N THR A 147 13.43 -3.87 15.62
CA THR A 147 13.08 -3.46 14.27
C THR A 147 14.10 -2.45 13.73
N GLY A 148 14.03 -2.16 12.44
CA GLY A 148 14.61 -0.93 11.91
C GLY A 148 13.75 0.29 12.29
N SER A 149 14.02 1.43 11.66
CA SER A 149 13.21 2.63 11.86
C SER A 149 11.80 2.39 11.36
N VAL A 150 10.79 2.56 12.23
CA VAL A 150 9.39 2.37 11.88
C VAL A 150 8.90 3.46 10.93
N ASN A 151 8.11 3.09 9.94
CA ASN A 151 7.48 4.03 9.01
C ASN A 151 6.07 4.37 9.48
N LEU A 152 5.91 5.47 10.19
CA LEU A 152 4.61 5.95 10.68
C LEU A 152 3.91 6.91 9.71
N GLN A 153 4.49 7.17 8.55
CA GLN A 153 3.88 8.03 7.52
C GLN A 153 3.05 7.24 6.51
N GLY A 154 3.28 5.94 6.41
CA GLY A 154 2.59 5.06 5.47
C GLY A 154 3.17 5.09 4.06
N ALA A 155 2.32 4.95 3.06
CA ALA A 155 2.76 4.86 1.67
C ALA A 155 3.32 6.19 1.14
N ASP A 156 4.45 6.14 0.44
CA ASP A 156 5.12 7.32 -0.13
C ASP A 156 4.43 7.89 -1.37
N GLY A 157 3.54 7.15 -1.96
CA GLY A 157 2.86 7.60 -3.17
C GLY A 157 1.68 6.72 -3.59
N ILE A 158 0.81 7.32 -4.37
CA ILE A 158 -0.32 6.66 -5.01
C ILE A 158 0.06 6.33 -6.46
N ILE A 159 -0.07 5.08 -6.82
CA ILE A 159 0.09 4.59 -8.18
C ILE A 159 -1.25 4.71 -8.88
N VAL A 160 -1.27 5.38 -10.02
CA VAL A 160 -2.44 5.56 -10.86
C VAL A 160 -2.33 4.66 -12.07
N LYS A 161 -3.37 3.84 -12.30
CA LYS A 161 -3.55 3.08 -13.54
C LYS A 161 -4.75 3.61 -14.27
N LEU A 162 -4.57 3.91 -15.55
CA LEU A 162 -5.63 4.28 -16.48
C LEU A 162 -5.74 3.20 -17.56
N SER A 163 -6.96 2.85 -17.94
CA SER A 163 -7.22 1.92 -19.04
C SER A 163 -8.54 2.22 -19.73
N SER A 164 -8.70 1.75 -20.96
CA SER A 164 -9.96 1.85 -21.71
C SER A 164 -10.22 0.52 -22.44
N GLY A 165 -11.31 -0.15 -22.08
CA GLY A 165 -11.56 -1.50 -22.56
C GLY A 165 -10.44 -2.46 -22.15
N SER A 166 -9.80 -3.11 -23.13
CA SER A 166 -8.63 -3.97 -22.94
C SER A 166 -7.29 -3.25 -22.99
N ASP A 167 -7.29 -1.96 -23.37
CA ASP A 167 -6.06 -1.18 -23.51
C ASP A 167 -5.63 -0.62 -22.16
N GLU A 168 -4.44 -0.98 -21.70
CA GLU A 168 -3.79 -0.41 -20.52
C GLU A 168 -2.85 0.73 -20.94
N PHE A 169 -2.98 1.88 -20.27
CA PHE A 169 -2.16 3.05 -20.55
C PHE A 169 -0.94 3.06 -19.64
N ASN A 170 0.10 2.39 -20.11
CA ASN A 170 1.29 2.15 -19.32
C ASN A 170 2.40 3.13 -19.65
N LYS A 171 3.07 3.61 -18.62
CA LYS A 171 4.34 4.30 -18.76
C LYS A 171 5.45 3.23 -18.78
N THR A 172 6.30 3.27 -19.80
CA THR A 172 7.48 2.40 -19.84
C THR A 172 8.49 2.95 -18.85
N ILE A 173 8.51 2.42 -17.63
CA ILE A 173 9.50 2.76 -16.62
C ILE A 173 10.22 1.47 -16.22
N PHE A 174 11.53 1.55 -16.04
CA PHE A 174 12.31 0.53 -15.35
C PHE A 174 11.89 0.50 -13.88
N SER A 175 10.88 -0.30 -13.57
CA SER A 175 10.35 -0.50 -12.24
C SER A 175 9.93 -1.95 -12.10
N ASP A 176 10.15 -2.51 -10.93
CA ASP A 176 9.66 -3.84 -10.55
C ASP A 176 8.13 -3.88 -10.46
N ILE A 177 7.46 -2.74 -10.54
CA ILE A 177 6.00 -2.63 -10.55
C ILE A 177 5.52 -2.73 -12.00
N PRO A 178 4.81 -3.81 -12.36
CA PRO A 178 4.27 -3.93 -13.70
C PRO A 178 3.15 -2.90 -13.91
N PHE A 179 3.22 -2.18 -15.02
CA PHE A 179 2.11 -1.49 -15.66
C PHE A 179 1.36 -0.46 -14.80
N TYR A 180 1.85 0.77 -14.79
CA TYR A 180 1.10 1.91 -14.25
C TYR A 180 1.21 3.14 -15.17
N THR A 181 0.22 4.04 -15.12
CA THR A 181 0.22 5.26 -15.92
C THR A 181 1.10 6.34 -15.30
N GLY A 182 1.15 6.42 -14.00
CA GLY A 182 2.01 7.34 -13.26
C GLY A 182 1.90 7.19 -11.75
N ARG A 183 2.73 7.95 -11.03
CA ARG A 183 2.78 7.97 -9.56
C ARG A 183 2.56 9.40 -9.07
N ILE A 184 1.73 9.55 -8.04
CA ILE A 184 1.52 10.80 -7.31
C ILE A 184 2.19 10.65 -5.96
N LEU A 185 3.18 11.49 -5.66
CA LEU A 185 3.85 11.49 -4.36
C LEU A 185 2.88 11.95 -3.26
N MET A 186 2.93 11.28 -2.12
CA MET A 186 2.14 11.61 -0.96
C MET A 186 2.90 12.59 -0.07
N CYS A 187 2.31 13.76 0.16
CA CYS A 187 2.91 14.80 0.97
C CYS A 187 1.80 15.49 1.78
N GLY A 188 1.69 15.14 3.07
CA GLY A 188 0.68 15.69 3.98
C GLY A 188 -0.74 15.10 3.84
N ASP A 189 -1.71 15.78 4.43
CA ASP A 189 -3.09 15.30 4.55
C ASP A 189 -3.92 15.42 3.26
N VAL A 190 -3.56 16.36 2.40
CA VAL A 190 -4.21 16.59 1.11
C VAL A 190 -3.15 16.77 0.05
N ILE A 191 -3.19 15.90 -0.94
CA ILE A 191 -2.32 15.96 -2.09
C ILE A 191 -2.98 16.81 -3.15
N ASN A 192 -2.27 17.88 -3.58
CA ASN A 192 -2.65 18.69 -4.73
C ASN A 192 -1.62 18.46 -5.84
N TYR A 193 -1.90 17.49 -6.70
CA TYR A 193 -1.06 17.18 -7.84
C TYR A 193 -1.33 18.17 -8.98
N SER A 194 -0.27 18.70 -9.59
CA SER A 194 -0.34 19.70 -10.67
C SER A 194 0.23 19.21 -12.01
N GLY A 195 0.74 17.98 -12.06
CA GLY A 195 1.33 17.42 -13.29
C GLY A 195 2.72 17.93 -13.64
N VAL A 196 3.37 18.68 -12.73
CA VAL A 196 4.66 19.34 -13.05
C VAL A 196 5.86 18.41 -12.76
N ASP A 197 5.84 17.68 -11.64
CA ASP A 197 7.04 16.97 -11.17
C ASP A 197 7.15 15.53 -11.69
N ASP A 198 6.04 14.78 -11.71
CA ASP A 198 5.98 13.43 -12.29
C ASP A 198 4.68 13.30 -13.09
N ALA A 199 4.77 13.44 -14.40
CA ALA A 199 3.60 13.44 -15.26
C ALA A 199 2.94 12.05 -15.28
N VAL A 200 1.69 12.00 -14.79
CA VAL A 200 0.81 10.86 -15.00
C VAL A 200 0.24 10.94 -16.40
N GLU A 201 0.94 10.32 -17.36
CA GLU A 201 0.57 10.42 -18.77
C GLU A 201 0.89 9.15 -19.56
N HIS A 202 0.16 8.97 -20.65
CA HIS A 202 0.43 7.94 -21.63
C HIS A 202 0.33 8.56 -23.03
N ASN A 203 1.35 8.35 -23.84
CA ASN A 203 1.36 8.71 -25.25
C ASN A 203 1.06 7.45 -26.07
N PHE A 204 0.09 7.52 -26.96
CA PHE A 204 -0.16 6.46 -27.92
C PHE A 204 0.90 6.54 -29.03
N ASP A 205 1.31 5.38 -29.51
CA ASP A 205 2.33 5.31 -30.58
C ASP A 205 1.90 6.10 -31.82
N SER A 206 2.87 6.74 -32.46
CA SER A 206 2.64 7.56 -33.64
C SER A 206 1.96 6.75 -34.75
N GLY A 207 0.74 7.16 -35.10
CA GLY A 207 -0.10 6.52 -36.11
C GLY A 207 -1.23 5.64 -35.56
N ALA A 208 -1.26 5.33 -34.25
CA ALA A 208 -2.37 4.68 -33.61
C ALA A 208 -3.31 5.71 -32.99
N GLN A 209 -4.28 6.19 -33.75
CA GLN A 209 -5.35 7.02 -33.21
C GLN A 209 -6.31 6.14 -32.42
N LYS A 210 -6.52 6.49 -31.16
CA LYS A 210 -7.43 5.75 -30.26
C LYS A 210 -8.76 6.46 -30.13
N THR A 211 -9.81 5.65 -30.05
CA THR A 211 -11.14 6.14 -29.66
C THR A 211 -11.41 5.73 -28.23
N ILE A 212 -11.67 6.70 -27.37
CA ILE A 212 -11.95 6.48 -25.95
C ILE A 212 -13.44 6.74 -25.70
N SER A 213 -14.16 5.72 -25.31
CA SER A 213 -15.59 5.80 -24.93
C SER A 213 -15.80 5.63 -23.42
N SER A 214 -14.85 5.03 -22.74
CA SER A 214 -14.83 4.87 -21.28
C SER A 214 -13.41 4.90 -20.75
N LEU A 215 -13.27 5.27 -19.50
CA LEU A 215 -11.97 5.30 -18.82
C LEU A 215 -12.09 4.62 -17.47
N ARG A 216 -11.32 3.58 -17.24
CA ARG A 216 -11.16 2.97 -15.92
C ARG A 216 -10.02 3.66 -15.20
N VAL A 217 -10.26 4.05 -13.96
CA VAL A 217 -9.29 4.71 -13.08
C VAL A 217 -9.09 3.83 -11.87
N GLN A 218 -7.84 3.48 -11.60
CA GLN A 218 -7.49 2.64 -10.46
C GLN A 218 -6.34 3.27 -9.66
N PHE A 219 -6.43 3.12 -8.34
CA PHE A 219 -5.44 3.65 -7.40
C PHE A 219 -4.88 2.55 -6.53
N TYR A 220 -3.56 2.52 -6.44
CA TYR A 220 -2.80 1.56 -5.65
C TYR A 220 -1.69 2.27 -4.87
N TYR A 221 -1.12 1.59 -3.91
CA TYR A 221 0.22 1.84 -3.43
C TYR A 221 1.07 0.58 -3.61
N SER A 222 2.38 0.74 -3.58
CA SER A 222 3.32 -0.38 -3.71
C SER A 222 3.80 -0.82 -2.34
N SER A 223 3.85 -2.12 -2.11
CA SER A 223 4.55 -2.73 -1.00
C SER A 223 5.29 -3.96 -1.51
N ASN A 224 6.63 -3.89 -1.52
CA ASN A 224 7.53 -4.95 -1.98
C ASN A 224 7.07 -5.61 -3.30
N ASN A 225 6.95 -4.82 -4.37
CA ASN A 225 6.51 -5.23 -5.72
C ASN A 225 5.05 -5.73 -5.83
N ARG A 226 4.26 -5.62 -4.76
CA ARG A 226 2.81 -5.85 -4.82
C ARG A 226 2.06 -4.54 -4.97
N LEU A 227 1.08 -4.53 -5.87
CA LEU A 227 0.11 -3.44 -5.97
C LEU A 227 -1.02 -3.70 -4.98
N ILE A 228 -1.14 -2.81 -4.01
CA ILE A 228 -2.17 -2.88 -2.97
C ILE A 228 -3.20 -1.78 -3.26
N PRO A 229 -4.49 -2.11 -3.43
CA PRO A 229 -5.51 -1.08 -3.67
C PRO A 229 -5.54 -0.04 -2.57
N TYR A 230 -5.51 1.25 -2.95
CA TYR A 230 -5.56 2.35 -2.00
C TYR A 230 -6.93 2.43 -1.32
N ASN A 231 -6.97 2.62 -0.02
CA ASN A 231 -8.22 2.72 0.72
C ASN A 231 -8.61 4.19 0.97
N PHE A 232 -9.49 4.73 0.15
CA PHE A 232 -9.99 6.09 0.30
C PHE A 232 -10.93 6.29 1.49
N ARG A 233 -11.31 5.24 2.21
CA ARG A 233 -12.27 5.33 3.32
C ARG A 233 -13.52 6.16 2.97
N ASN A 234 -14.00 5.98 1.74
CA ASN A 234 -15.10 6.74 1.14
C ASN A 234 -14.84 8.25 0.93
N ALA A 235 -13.63 8.76 1.17
CA ALA A 235 -13.30 10.13 0.83
C ALA A 235 -13.38 10.34 -0.68
N ASN A 236 -13.90 11.51 -1.08
CA ASN A 236 -13.96 11.90 -2.49
C ASN A 236 -12.58 12.42 -2.94
N HIS A 237 -12.31 12.25 -4.21
CA HIS A 237 -11.16 12.85 -4.88
C HIS A 237 -11.62 13.55 -6.17
N ILE A 238 -10.79 14.44 -6.68
CA ILE A 238 -11.03 15.18 -7.92
C ILE A 238 -9.87 14.90 -8.85
N LEU A 239 -10.18 14.53 -10.08
CA LEU A 239 -9.20 14.34 -11.15
C LEU A 239 -9.57 15.22 -12.34
N LYS A 240 -8.57 15.83 -12.97
CA LYS A 240 -8.71 16.52 -14.25
C LYS A 240 -7.77 15.89 -15.25
N LEU A 241 -8.34 15.34 -16.31
CA LEU A 241 -7.63 14.69 -17.40
C LEU A 241 -7.72 15.54 -18.67
N ALA A 242 -6.72 15.43 -19.54
CA ALA A 242 -6.70 15.98 -20.89
C ALA A 242 -6.16 14.94 -21.87
#